data_e5f9b63b34487983b7888ff800b5e9f4
#
_entry.id   e5f9b63b34487983b7888ff800b5e9f4
#
_cell.length_a   1.000
_cell.length_b   1.000
_cell.length_c   1.000
_cell.angle_alpha   90.00
_cell.angle_beta   90.00
_cell.angle_gamma   90.00
#
_symmetry.space_group_name_H-M   'P 1'
#
loop_
_entity.id
_entity.type
_entity.pdbx_description
1 polymer ?
#
loop_
_entity_poly.entity_id
_entity_poly.type
_entity_poly.pdbx_seq_one_letter_code
_entity_poly.pdbx_strand_id
1 'polypeptide(L)'
;MKKKYLLIFTCILLLFCLTSCSKQETENPGETVVNFLNALQQQNYASAKAYYSENLDNLPNFKNKIEAISPSVANELFSKLADFSYTIKKVEIDSNDPNKAYVSVSLQCYDLGTAFKNTILDYLKTDLEMTFDGAKDEEIIKKAEETILTDISKSEKSFRRTVMISLAKEEGTWKLNKISENHELLNCLSGNIINTIDEMSKEINTTK
;
A
#
# COMPACT_ATOMS: atom_id res chain seq x y z
N MET A 1 -61.52 -11.01 -2.18
CA MET A 1 -60.15 -11.51 -2.18
C MET A 1 -59.13 -10.57 -2.79
N LYS A 2 -59.39 -9.85 -3.88
CA LYS A 2 -58.41 -8.95 -4.57
C LYS A 2 -57.84 -7.80 -3.72
N LYS A 3 -58.59 -7.20 -2.75
CA LYS A 3 -58.11 -6.15 -1.89
C LYS A 3 -57.02 -6.54 -0.87
N LYS A 4 -57.00 -7.80 -0.41
CA LYS A 4 -55.99 -8.29 0.53
C LYS A 4 -54.61 -8.47 -0.14
N TYR A 5 -54.58 -8.90 -1.39
CA TYR A 5 -53.33 -9.05 -2.14
C TYR A 5 -52.73 -7.73 -2.57
N LEU A 6 -53.59 -6.70 -2.82
CA LEU A 6 -53.11 -5.36 -3.12
C LEU A 6 -52.40 -4.74 -1.93
N LEU A 7 -52.91 -4.97 -0.70
CA LEU A 7 -52.31 -4.43 0.53
C LEU A 7 -50.97 -5.10 0.86
N ILE A 8 -50.86 -6.43 0.62
CA ILE A 8 -49.62 -7.17 0.82
C ILE A 8 -48.58 -6.71 -0.20
N PHE A 9 -48.95 -6.51 -1.47
CA PHE A 9 -48.05 -6.04 -2.52
C PHE A 9 -47.54 -4.61 -2.25
N THR A 10 -48.36 -3.73 -1.69
CA THR A 10 -47.98 -2.35 -1.30
C THR A 10 -46.99 -2.37 -0.11
N CYS A 11 -47.17 -3.29 0.86
CA CYS A 11 -46.23 -3.42 1.97
C CYS A 11 -44.88 -3.98 1.53
N ILE A 12 -44.86 -4.91 0.57
CA ILE A 12 -43.57 -5.46 0.03
C ILE A 12 -42.85 -4.38 -0.77
N LEU A 13 -43.56 -3.54 -1.53
CA LEU A 13 -42.93 -2.45 -2.29
C LEU A 13 -42.31 -1.37 -1.39
N LEU A 14 -42.92 -1.11 -0.22
CA LEU A 14 -42.40 -0.17 0.79
C LEU A 14 -41.15 -0.69 1.52
N LEU A 15 -40.97 -2.02 1.61
CA LEU A 15 -39.76 -2.61 2.20
C LEU A 15 -38.53 -2.54 1.29
N PHE A 16 -38.70 -2.40 -0.03
CA PHE A 16 -37.60 -2.22 -0.98
C PHE A 16 -37.05 -0.79 -1.06
N CYS A 17 -37.75 0.21 -0.51
CA CYS A 17 -37.26 1.59 -0.51
C CYS A 17 -36.30 1.91 0.64
N LEU A 18 -36.02 0.97 1.56
CA LEU A 18 -35.10 1.18 2.69
C LEU A 18 -33.67 0.67 2.44
N THR A 19 -33.37 0.15 1.26
CA THR A 19 -31.98 -0.01 0.83
C THR A 19 -31.47 1.30 0.20
N SER A 20 -31.65 2.40 0.90
CA SER A 20 -30.82 3.58 0.71
C SER A 20 -29.38 3.12 0.95
N CYS A 21 -28.58 3.10 -0.09
CA CYS A 21 -27.14 3.06 0.02
C CYS A 21 -26.75 4.23 0.92
N SER A 22 -26.69 4.00 2.24
CA SER A 22 -25.99 4.91 3.14
C SER A 22 -24.54 4.88 2.68
N LYS A 23 -24.07 5.93 1.99
CA LYS A 23 -22.65 6.27 2.04
C LYS A 23 -22.29 6.15 3.51
N GLN A 24 -21.46 5.19 3.85
CA GLN A 24 -20.97 5.01 5.19
C GLN A 24 -20.13 6.25 5.47
N GLU A 25 -20.73 7.28 6.04
CA GLU A 25 -19.99 8.43 6.52
C GLU A 25 -19.09 7.91 7.63
N THR A 26 -17.81 7.79 7.34
CA THR A 26 -16.80 7.51 8.35
C THR A 26 -16.69 8.77 9.19
N GLU A 27 -17.43 8.83 10.29
CA GLU A 27 -17.43 9.97 11.21
C GLU A 27 -16.11 10.09 11.98
N ASN A 28 -15.30 9.02 12.00
CA ASN A 28 -14.07 8.92 12.77
C ASN A 28 -12.84 8.80 11.85
N PRO A 29 -11.90 9.78 11.86
CA PRO A 29 -10.70 9.71 11.05
C PRO A 29 -9.81 8.48 11.35
N GLY A 30 -9.82 7.98 12.58
CA GLY A 30 -9.12 6.74 12.94
C GLY A 30 -9.68 5.52 12.23
N GLU A 31 -11.00 5.43 12.10
CA GLU A 31 -11.68 4.35 11.39
C GLU A 31 -11.40 4.39 9.87
N THR A 32 -11.33 5.58 9.29
CA THR A 32 -10.90 5.77 7.90
C THR A 32 -9.51 5.18 7.67
N VAL A 33 -8.55 5.44 8.57
CA VAL A 33 -7.19 4.88 8.48
C VAL A 33 -7.22 3.37 8.65
N VAL A 34 -7.98 2.83 9.59
CA VAL A 34 -8.14 1.36 9.79
C VAL A 34 -8.67 0.71 8.52
N ASN A 35 -9.72 1.26 7.93
CA ASN A 35 -10.34 0.71 6.72
C ASN A 35 -9.38 0.78 5.52
N PHE A 36 -8.64 1.89 5.37
CA PHE A 36 -7.60 2.03 4.35
C PHE A 36 -6.51 0.98 4.49
N LEU A 37 -5.93 0.83 5.69
CA LEU A 37 -4.85 -0.12 5.95
C LEU A 37 -5.30 -1.57 5.79
N ASN A 38 -6.51 -1.90 6.26
CA ASN A 38 -7.09 -3.24 6.07
C ASN A 38 -7.31 -3.55 4.59
N ALA A 39 -7.77 -2.59 3.79
CA ALA A 39 -7.93 -2.76 2.35
C ALA A 39 -6.58 -3.04 1.65
N LEU A 40 -5.50 -2.38 2.08
CA LEU A 40 -4.15 -2.65 1.57
C LEU A 40 -3.65 -4.05 1.96
N GLN A 41 -3.85 -4.49 3.22
CA GLN A 41 -3.51 -5.85 3.66
C GLN A 41 -4.23 -6.92 2.85
N GLN A 42 -5.46 -6.65 2.43
CA GLN A 42 -6.25 -7.53 1.57
C GLN A 42 -5.92 -7.39 0.08
N GLN A 43 -4.98 -6.52 -0.29
CA GLN A 43 -4.67 -6.14 -1.68
C GLN A 43 -5.92 -5.64 -2.44
N ASN A 44 -6.92 -5.13 -1.72
CA ASN A 44 -8.13 -4.56 -2.29
C ASN A 44 -7.94 -3.06 -2.57
N TYR A 45 -7.22 -2.76 -3.64
CA TYR A 45 -6.89 -1.38 -4.01
C TYR A 45 -8.12 -0.54 -4.39
N ALA A 46 -9.19 -1.17 -4.88
CA ALA A 46 -10.45 -0.49 -5.18
C ALA A 46 -11.09 0.05 -3.89
N SER A 47 -11.11 -0.74 -2.83
CA SER A 47 -11.59 -0.29 -1.52
C SER A 47 -10.66 0.74 -0.89
N ALA A 48 -9.33 0.56 -0.98
CA ALA A 48 -8.37 1.52 -0.46
C ALA A 48 -8.52 2.91 -1.09
N LYS A 49 -8.77 2.96 -2.41
CA LYS A 49 -9.01 4.20 -3.16
C LYS A 49 -10.17 5.04 -2.59
N ALA A 50 -11.21 4.41 -2.04
CA ALA A 50 -12.36 5.13 -1.47
C ALA A 50 -11.98 6.00 -0.25
N TYR A 51 -10.91 5.67 0.46
CA TYR A 51 -10.42 6.37 1.64
C TYR A 51 -9.27 7.35 1.36
N TYR A 52 -8.89 7.53 0.09
CA TYR A 52 -7.73 8.33 -0.30
C TYR A 52 -8.13 9.47 -1.24
N SER A 53 -7.51 10.66 -1.06
CA SER A 53 -7.84 11.85 -1.84
C SER A 53 -7.26 11.85 -3.26
N GLU A 54 -6.21 11.06 -3.51
CA GLU A 54 -5.59 10.95 -4.84
C GLU A 54 -5.97 9.65 -5.55
N ASN A 55 -5.66 9.61 -6.85
CA ASN A 55 -5.88 8.42 -7.65
C ASN A 55 -4.80 7.36 -7.38
N LEU A 56 -5.21 6.19 -6.88
CA LEU A 56 -4.35 5.03 -6.63
C LEU A 56 -4.34 4.03 -7.82
N ASP A 57 -4.83 4.41 -9.00
CA ASP A 57 -4.92 3.51 -10.17
C ASP A 57 -3.56 2.98 -10.64
N ASN A 58 -2.48 3.65 -10.26
CA ASN A 58 -1.12 3.22 -10.62
C ASN A 58 -0.63 1.98 -9.84
N LEU A 59 -1.15 1.69 -8.65
CA LEU A 59 -0.70 0.55 -7.84
C LEU A 59 -1.01 -0.82 -8.49
N PRO A 60 -2.24 -1.09 -8.97
CA PRO A 60 -2.53 -2.30 -9.71
C PRO A 60 -1.68 -2.42 -10.98
N ASN A 61 -1.47 -1.31 -11.70
CA ASN A 61 -0.65 -1.30 -12.91
C ASN A 61 0.81 -1.64 -12.62
N PHE A 62 1.35 -1.21 -11.48
CA PHE A 62 2.71 -1.55 -11.07
C PHE A 62 2.83 -3.05 -10.77
N LYS A 63 1.89 -3.64 -10.04
CA LYS A 63 1.84 -5.08 -9.80
C LYS A 63 1.83 -5.86 -11.11
N ASN A 64 0.91 -5.52 -12.02
CA ASN A 64 0.78 -6.19 -13.32
C ASN A 64 2.06 -6.10 -14.16
N LYS A 65 2.80 -4.97 -14.10
CA LYS A 65 4.08 -4.82 -14.79
C LYS A 65 5.15 -5.76 -14.25
N ILE A 66 5.28 -5.88 -12.93
CA ILE A 66 6.23 -6.82 -12.33
C ILE A 66 5.80 -8.27 -12.62
N GLU A 67 4.53 -8.57 -12.52
CA GLU A 67 3.96 -9.90 -12.82
C GLU A 67 4.21 -10.33 -14.27
N ALA A 68 4.17 -9.39 -15.21
CA ALA A 68 4.49 -9.65 -16.61
C ALA A 68 6.00 -9.96 -16.85
N ILE A 69 6.88 -9.50 -15.96
CA ILE A 69 8.32 -9.78 -16.02
C ILE A 69 8.64 -11.08 -15.28
N SER A 70 8.19 -11.20 -14.04
CA SER A 70 8.36 -12.35 -13.18
C SER A 70 7.17 -12.51 -12.23
N PRO A 71 6.27 -13.47 -12.49
CA PRO A 71 5.15 -13.77 -11.60
C PRO A 71 5.58 -14.16 -10.19
N SER A 72 6.70 -14.87 -10.05
CA SER A 72 7.24 -15.30 -8.76
C SER A 72 7.71 -14.13 -7.92
N VAL A 73 8.46 -13.20 -8.50
CA VAL A 73 8.90 -11.96 -7.83
C VAL A 73 7.70 -11.11 -7.44
N ALA A 74 6.73 -10.93 -8.34
CA ALA A 74 5.52 -10.17 -8.04
C ALA A 74 4.76 -10.75 -6.84
N ASN A 75 4.50 -12.06 -6.85
CA ASN A 75 3.75 -12.72 -5.79
C ASN A 75 4.46 -12.59 -4.42
N GLU A 76 5.76 -12.83 -4.35
CA GLU A 76 6.51 -12.72 -3.11
C GLU A 76 6.56 -11.28 -2.61
N LEU A 77 6.86 -10.31 -3.49
CA LEU A 77 6.93 -8.89 -3.15
C LEU A 77 5.59 -8.38 -2.61
N PHE A 78 4.50 -8.59 -3.36
CA PHE A 78 3.18 -8.07 -2.96
C PHE A 78 2.58 -8.81 -1.77
N SER A 79 2.94 -10.08 -1.55
CA SER A 79 2.61 -10.79 -0.31
C SER A 79 3.25 -10.12 0.91
N LYS A 80 4.54 -9.79 0.84
CA LYS A 80 5.25 -9.12 1.94
C LYS A 80 4.82 -7.67 2.13
N LEU A 81 4.53 -6.93 1.04
CA LEU A 81 3.98 -5.58 1.12
C LEU A 81 2.60 -5.55 1.79
N ALA A 82 1.78 -6.58 1.62
CA ALA A 82 0.47 -6.69 2.27
C ALA A 82 0.54 -7.23 3.72
N ASP A 83 1.61 -7.96 4.07
CA ASP A 83 1.80 -8.49 5.40
C ASP A 83 2.54 -7.50 6.31
N PHE A 84 1.85 -6.47 6.74
CA PHE A 84 2.30 -5.55 7.79
C PHE A 84 1.36 -5.62 8.99
N SER A 85 1.83 -5.16 10.15
CA SER A 85 0.98 -4.96 11.32
C SER A 85 0.95 -3.49 11.71
N TYR A 86 -0.15 -3.04 12.29
CA TYR A 86 -0.30 -1.66 12.73
C TYR A 86 -1.08 -1.54 14.03
N THR A 87 -0.90 -0.39 14.70
CA THR A 87 -1.66 -0.01 15.90
C THR A 87 -1.91 1.48 15.85
N ILE A 88 -3.17 1.89 15.93
CA ILE A 88 -3.54 3.30 16.11
C ILE A 88 -3.09 3.73 17.51
N LYS A 89 -2.28 4.79 17.58
CA LYS A 89 -1.77 5.34 18.84
C LYS A 89 -2.58 6.52 19.33
N LYS A 90 -2.97 7.41 18.39
CA LYS A 90 -3.68 8.65 18.72
C LYS A 90 -4.48 9.12 17.52
N VAL A 91 -5.64 9.71 17.78
CA VAL A 91 -6.47 10.38 16.79
C VAL A 91 -6.70 11.80 17.30
N GLU A 92 -6.39 12.80 16.49
CA GLU A 92 -6.54 14.23 16.81
C GLU A 92 -7.23 14.94 15.67
N ILE A 93 -8.26 15.72 16.00
CA ILE A 93 -8.85 16.69 15.09
C ILE A 93 -8.14 18.02 15.34
N ASP A 94 -7.78 18.74 14.26
CA ASP A 94 -7.10 20.02 14.37
C ASP A 94 -8.01 21.03 15.11
N SER A 95 -7.45 21.69 16.12
CA SER A 95 -8.22 22.65 16.94
C SER A 95 -8.61 23.91 16.17
N ASN A 96 -7.93 24.23 15.09
CA ASN A 96 -8.17 25.40 14.25
C ASN A 96 -9.00 25.08 12.99
N ASP A 97 -9.06 23.81 12.60
CA ASP A 97 -9.80 23.36 11.41
C ASP A 97 -10.45 21.99 11.65
N PRO A 98 -11.76 21.95 11.98
CA PRO A 98 -12.47 20.71 12.27
C PRO A 98 -12.58 19.76 11.06
N ASN A 99 -12.17 20.20 9.86
CA ASN A 99 -12.09 19.37 8.67
C ASN A 99 -10.69 18.77 8.47
N LYS A 100 -9.77 18.98 9.40
CA LYS A 100 -8.43 18.35 9.39
C LYS A 100 -8.27 17.43 10.58
N ALA A 101 -7.61 16.30 10.36
CA ALA A 101 -7.28 15.35 11.42
C ALA A 101 -5.90 14.74 11.18
N TYR A 102 -5.32 14.26 12.28
CA TYR A 102 -4.06 13.57 12.31
C TYR A 102 -4.22 12.27 13.09
N VAL A 103 -3.76 11.16 12.48
CA VAL A 103 -3.80 9.84 13.10
C VAL A 103 -2.38 9.31 13.24
N SER A 104 -1.93 9.14 14.48
CA SER A 104 -0.65 8.52 14.77
C SER A 104 -0.77 7.01 14.74
N VAL A 105 0.02 6.34 13.89
CA VAL A 105 -0.03 4.90 13.68
C VAL A 105 1.37 4.30 13.83
N SER A 106 1.52 3.30 14.68
CA SER A 106 2.72 2.47 14.72
C SER A 106 2.57 1.35 13.70
N LEU A 107 3.52 1.27 12.76
CA LEU A 107 3.58 0.27 11.71
C LEU A 107 4.80 -0.63 11.89
N GLN A 108 4.64 -1.91 11.54
CA GLN A 108 5.74 -2.86 11.43
C GLN A 108 5.61 -3.60 10.10
N CYS A 109 6.63 -3.44 9.24
CA CYS A 109 6.68 -3.95 7.88
C CYS A 109 7.93 -4.79 7.67
N TYR A 110 8.00 -5.55 6.58
CA TYR A 110 9.25 -6.14 6.13
C TYR A 110 10.25 -5.05 5.72
N ASP A 111 11.53 -5.25 6.02
CA ASP A 111 12.61 -4.38 5.53
C ASP A 111 13.00 -4.77 4.09
N LEU A 112 12.17 -4.35 3.17
CA LEU A 112 12.37 -4.56 1.75
C LEU A 112 13.40 -3.59 1.16
N GLY A 113 13.66 -2.46 1.82
CA GLY A 113 14.72 -1.52 1.43
C GLY A 113 16.09 -2.16 1.49
N THR A 114 16.40 -2.86 2.60
CA THR A 114 17.64 -3.62 2.72
C THR A 114 17.72 -4.74 1.69
N ALA A 115 16.65 -5.50 1.47
CA ALA A 115 16.59 -6.52 0.44
C ALA A 115 16.86 -5.94 -0.96
N PHE A 116 16.25 -4.81 -1.29
CA PHE A 116 16.44 -4.09 -2.55
C PHE A 116 17.89 -3.64 -2.75
N LYS A 117 18.52 -3.04 -1.72
CA LYS A 117 19.92 -2.62 -1.77
C LYS A 117 20.85 -3.82 -2.02
N ASN A 118 20.66 -4.92 -1.30
CA ASN A 118 21.44 -6.14 -1.46
C ASN A 118 21.27 -6.73 -2.86
N THR A 119 20.05 -6.83 -3.35
CA THR A 119 19.75 -7.29 -4.71
C THR A 119 20.53 -6.51 -5.77
N ILE A 120 20.56 -5.17 -5.69
CA ILE A 120 21.31 -4.34 -6.66
C ILE A 120 22.81 -4.66 -6.58
N LEU A 121 23.39 -4.74 -5.39
CA LEU A 121 24.81 -5.01 -5.19
C LEU A 121 25.19 -6.43 -5.68
N ASP A 122 24.38 -7.41 -5.34
CA ASP A 122 24.61 -8.81 -5.74
C ASP A 122 24.40 -9.01 -7.25
N TYR A 123 23.42 -8.30 -7.83
CA TYR A 123 23.22 -8.30 -9.28
C TYR A 123 24.46 -7.74 -10.01
N LEU A 124 24.94 -6.56 -9.61
CA LEU A 124 26.10 -5.93 -10.26
C LEU A 124 27.35 -6.82 -10.17
N LYS A 125 27.57 -7.45 -9.04
CA LYS A 125 28.69 -8.39 -8.87
C LYS A 125 28.53 -9.61 -9.76
N THR A 126 27.36 -10.25 -9.73
CA THR A 126 27.05 -11.46 -10.50
C THR A 126 27.08 -11.20 -12.00
N ASP A 127 26.53 -10.07 -12.46
CA ASP A 127 26.54 -9.67 -13.87
C ASP A 127 27.96 -9.51 -14.39
N LEU A 128 28.85 -8.86 -13.63
CA LEU A 128 30.25 -8.72 -13.98
C LEU A 128 30.95 -10.10 -14.06
N GLU A 129 30.81 -10.95 -13.03
CA GLU A 129 31.43 -12.28 -12.99
C GLU A 129 30.95 -13.15 -14.16
N MET A 130 29.64 -13.24 -14.38
CA MET A 130 29.05 -14.07 -15.44
C MET A 130 29.37 -13.54 -16.83
N THR A 131 29.43 -12.22 -17.03
CA THR A 131 29.85 -11.63 -18.30
C THR A 131 31.30 -11.95 -18.62
N PHE A 132 32.21 -11.88 -17.64
CA PHE A 132 33.61 -12.28 -17.83
C PHE A 132 33.77 -13.78 -18.15
N ASP A 133 32.90 -14.63 -17.60
CA ASP A 133 32.87 -16.05 -17.84
C ASP A 133 32.17 -16.43 -19.17
N GLY A 134 31.65 -15.44 -19.91
CA GLY A 134 31.00 -15.63 -21.21
C GLY A 134 29.57 -16.21 -21.13
N ALA A 135 28.88 -16.02 -20.02
CA ALA A 135 27.50 -16.44 -19.86
C ALA A 135 26.59 -15.71 -20.86
N LYS A 136 25.48 -16.34 -21.22
CA LYS A 136 24.48 -15.73 -22.08
C LYS A 136 23.54 -14.83 -21.26
N ASP A 137 22.96 -13.81 -21.91
CA ASP A 137 22.03 -12.87 -21.28
C ASP A 137 20.88 -13.58 -20.54
N GLU A 138 20.34 -14.67 -21.11
CA GLU A 138 19.27 -15.46 -20.50
C GLU A 138 19.68 -16.09 -19.15
N GLU A 139 20.92 -16.52 -19.02
CA GLU A 139 21.46 -17.09 -17.78
C GLU A 139 21.65 -16.01 -16.73
N ILE A 140 22.11 -14.83 -17.13
CA ILE A 140 22.26 -13.65 -16.26
C ILE A 140 20.89 -13.20 -15.74
N ILE A 141 19.90 -13.07 -16.61
CA ILE A 141 18.53 -12.68 -16.23
C ILE A 141 17.92 -13.68 -15.24
N LYS A 142 18.06 -14.99 -15.52
CA LYS A 142 17.57 -16.03 -14.61
C LYS A 142 18.23 -15.94 -13.24
N LYS A 143 19.54 -15.71 -13.21
CA LYS A 143 20.30 -15.57 -11.96
C LYS A 143 19.86 -14.32 -11.19
N ALA A 144 19.60 -13.22 -11.88
CA ALA A 144 19.06 -12.01 -11.29
C ALA A 144 17.69 -12.26 -10.62
N GLU A 145 16.77 -12.96 -11.29
CA GLU A 145 15.47 -13.33 -10.74
C GLU A 145 15.61 -14.19 -9.47
N GLU A 146 16.47 -15.20 -9.47
CA GLU A 146 16.74 -16.04 -8.31
C GLU A 146 17.29 -15.22 -7.13
N THR A 147 18.19 -14.26 -7.40
CA THR A 147 18.75 -13.36 -6.39
C THR A 147 17.67 -12.48 -5.78
N ILE A 148 16.84 -11.81 -6.61
CA ILE A 148 15.72 -10.98 -6.16
C ILE A 148 14.77 -11.78 -5.26
N LEU A 149 14.36 -12.97 -5.69
CA LEU A 149 13.47 -13.84 -4.90
C LEU A 149 14.11 -14.23 -3.57
N THR A 150 15.39 -14.58 -3.59
CA THR A 150 16.12 -14.96 -2.37
C THR A 150 16.15 -13.80 -1.37
N ASP A 151 16.47 -12.59 -1.82
CA ASP A 151 16.59 -11.41 -0.94
C ASP A 151 15.25 -10.97 -0.40
N ILE A 152 14.20 -10.96 -1.23
CA ILE A 152 12.84 -10.68 -0.77
C ILE A 152 12.41 -11.74 0.24
N SER A 153 12.60 -13.02 -0.03
CA SER A 153 12.17 -14.11 0.85
C SER A 153 12.87 -14.08 2.21
N LYS A 154 14.14 -13.70 2.25
CA LYS A 154 14.93 -13.55 3.47
C LYS A 154 14.65 -12.27 4.24
N SER A 155 13.95 -11.30 3.65
CA SER A 155 13.64 -10.06 4.36
C SER A 155 12.85 -10.33 5.64
N GLU A 156 13.19 -9.61 6.70
CA GLU A 156 12.56 -9.76 8.00
C GLU A 156 11.52 -8.67 8.26
N LYS A 157 10.48 -8.96 9.03
CA LYS A 157 9.47 -7.99 9.46
C LYS A 157 10.02 -7.13 10.61
N SER A 158 11.08 -6.41 10.34
CA SER A 158 11.89 -5.66 11.31
C SER A 158 11.75 -4.15 11.21
N PHE A 159 11.27 -3.62 10.07
CA PHE A 159 11.11 -2.18 9.87
C PHE A 159 9.92 -1.65 10.64
N ARG A 160 10.19 -0.81 11.66
CA ARG A 160 9.18 -0.21 12.54
C ARG A 160 9.25 1.29 12.50
N ARG A 161 8.09 1.94 12.35
CA ARG A 161 7.94 3.41 12.44
C ARG A 161 6.61 3.78 13.08
N THR A 162 6.60 4.91 13.74
CA THR A 162 5.35 5.61 14.08
C THR A 162 5.22 6.77 13.12
N VAL A 163 4.15 6.77 12.35
CA VAL A 163 3.88 7.79 11.33
C VAL A 163 2.67 8.61 11.74
N MET A 164 2.66 9.87 11.34
CA MET A 164 1.50 10.74 11.45
C MET A 164 0.80 10.78 10.09
N ILE A 165 -0.44 10.30 10.04
CA ILE A 165 -1.26 10.32 8.84
C ILE A 165 -2.17 11.54 8.89
N SER A 166 -2.08 12.39 7.88
CA SER A 166 -2.94 13.56 7.73
C SER A 166 -4.18 13.22 6.92
N LEU A 167 -5.33 13.74 7.36
CA LEU A 167 -6.62 13.54 6.71
C LEU A 167 -7.34 14.88 6.56
N ALA A 168 -8.17 14.97 5.52
CA ALA A 168 -9.13 16.05 5.34
C ALA A 168 -10.55 15.48 5.21
N LYS A 169 -11.53 16.28 5.59
CA LYS A 169 -12.95 15.97 5.42
C LYS A 169 -13.44 16.55 4.10
N GLU A 170 -13.74 15.67 3.14
CA GLU A 170 -14.24 16.02 1.81
C GLU A 170 -15.69 15.58 1.70
N GLU A 171 -16.60 16.53 1.44
CA GLU A 171 -18.06 16.26 1.33
C GLU A 171 -18.63 15.45 2.51
N GLY A 172 -18.17 15.73 3.74
CA GLY A 172 -18.63 15.03 4.94
C GLY A 172 -17.88 13.72 5.25
N THR A 173 -16.99 13.25 4.39
CA THR A 173 -16.26 11.99 4.54
C THR A 173 -14.76 12.24 4.77
N TRP A 174 -14.16 11.57 5.76
CA TRP A 174 -12.72 11.65 5.98
C TRP A 174 -11.96 10.87 4.91
N LYS A 175 -10.89 11.50 4.38
CA LYS A 175 -9.96 10.89 3.45
C LYS A 175 -8.52 11.20 3.83
N LEU A 176 -7.62 10.25 3.58
CA LEU A 176 -6.19 10.51 3.71
C LEU A 176 -5.79 11.57 2.66
N ASN A 177 -4.98 12.52 3.09
CA ASN A 177 -4.40 13.53 2.20
C ASN A 177 -3.41 12.92 1.20
N LYS A 178 -2.95 13.75 0.28
CA LYS A 178 -1.99 13.39 -0.77
C LYS A 178 -0.74 12.70 -0.25
N ILE A 179 -0.11 11.90 -1.10
CA ILE A 179 1.15 11.21 -0.81
C ILE A 179 2.24 12.17 -0.34
N SER A 180 2.33 13.38 -0.90
CA SER A 180 3.28 14.39 -0.48
C SER A 180 3.14 14.81 0.99
N GLU A 181 1.95 14.71 1.56
CA GLU A 181 1.66 15.00 2.97
C GLU A 181 1.77 13.76 3.87
N ASN A 182 1.78 12.56 3.27
CA ASN A 182 1.84 11.27 3.93
C ASN A 182 3.06 10.43 3.48
N HIS A 183 4.18 11.11 3.16
CA HIS A 183 5.39 10.45 2.62
C HIS A 183 5.92 9.35 3.53
N GLU A 184 5.94 9.56 4.84
CA GLU A 184 6.40 8.56 5.81
C GLU A 184 5.50 7.31 5.83
N LEU A 185 4.19 7.47 5.65
CA LEU A 185 3.28 6.34 5.50
C LEU A 185 3.64 5.53 4.26
N LEU A 186 3.85 6.19 3.12
CA LEU A 186 4.20 5.52 1.87
C LEU A 186 5.54 4.79 1.99
N ASN A 187 6.55 5.41 2.62
CA ASN A 187 7.83 4.76 2.87
C ASN A 187 7.68 3.51 3.75
N CYS A 188 6.86 3.57 4.82
CA CYS A 188 6.58 2.40 5.65
C CYS A 188 5.87 1.29 4.86
N LEU A 189 4.84 1.63 4.08
CA LEU A 189 4.08 0.66 3.29
C LEU A 189 4.89 0.04 2.14
N SER A 190 5.94 0.73 1.68
CA SER A 190 6.93 0.17 0.73
C SER A 190 8.04 -0.64 1.40
N GLY A 191 8.00 -0.83 2.72
CA GLY A 191 9.06 -1.53 3.44
C GLY A 191 10.41 -0.80 3.37
N ASN A 192 10.40 0.53 3.44
CA ASN A 192 11.59 1.39 3.38
C ASN A 192 12.29 1.49 2.00
N ILE A 193 11.70 0.95 0.94
CA ILE A 193 12.31 0.99 -0.41
C ILE A 193 12.53 2.44 -0.87
N ILE A 194 11.58 3.34 -0.62
CA ILE A 194 11.64 4.73 -1.08
C ILE A 194 12.86 5.45 -0.49
N ASN A 195 13.02 5.41 0.84
CA ASN A 195 14.18 6.04 1.47
C ASN A 195 15.50 5.38 1.06
N THR A 196 15.51 4.06 0.86
CA THR A 196 16.71 3.35 0.39
C THR A 196 17.14 3.84 -1.00
N ILE A 197 16.18 4.04 -1.93
CA ILE A 197 16.47 4.60 -3.26
C ILE A 197 17.04 6.02 -3.13
N ASP A 198 16.44 6.85 -2.28
CA ASP A 198 16.90 8.24 -2.06
C ASP A 198 18.31 8.28 -1.47
N GLU A 199 18.62 7.42 -0.52
CA GLU A 199 19.97 7.28 0.08
C GLU A 199 21.00 6.83 -0.96
N MET A 200 20.72 5.77 -1.71
CA MET A 200 21.60 5.28 -2.78
C MET A 200 21.85 6.36 -3.86
N SER A 201 20.82 7.12 -4.22
CA SER A 201 20.94 8.21 -5.18
C SER A 201 21.85 9.33 -4.69
N LYS A 202 21.81 9.65 -3.40
CA LYS A 202 22.71 10.64 -2.77
C LYS A 202 24.15 10.13 -2.73
N GLU A 203 24.37 8.87 -2.36
CA GLU A 203 25.69 8.24 -2.34
C GLU A 203 26.37 8.34 -3.71
N ILE A 204 25.65 8.02 -4.80
CA ILE A 204 26.16 8.10 -6.17
C ILE A 204 26.52 9.55 -6.55
N ASN A 205 25.74 10.55 -6.15
CA ASN A 205 25.95 11.95 -6.50
C ASN A 205 27.07 12.61 -5.70
N THR A 206 27.41 12.09 -4.51
CA THR A 206 28.50 12.62 -3.68
C THR A 206 29.87 12.07 -4.06
N THR A 207 29.92 11.02 -4.89
CA THR A 207 31.17 10.39 -5.33
C THR A 207 31.72 10.99 -6.64
N LYS A 208 31.09 12.05 -7.15
CA LYS A 208 31.55 12.86 -8.29
C LYS A 208 32.25 14.13 -7.80
#